data_c76db2f476f5223a7c4e91672f89d240
#
_entry.id   c76db2f476f5223a7c4e91672f89d240
#
_cell.length_a   1.000
_cell.length_b   1.000
_cell.length_c   1.000
_cell.angle_alpha   90.00
_cell.angle_beta   90.00
_cell.angle_gamma   90.00
#
_symmetry.space_group_name_H-M   'P 1'
#
loop_
_entity.id
_entity.type
_entity.pdbx_description
1 polymer ?
#
loop_
_entity_poly.entity_id
_entity_poly.type
_entity_poly.pdbx_seq_one_letter_code
_entity_poly.pdbx_strand_id
1 'polypeptide(L)'
;VYKRQVLQRFFADVNIYDNSINLLERYFTSPLSSTNAISFYQYYIMDTLDVEGDKCIELSFIPQNPQDFGFSGRLWVLDDGTYQVKRCLVNLPLRSSVNFISNLVIEQDFSTLPNGQRVLVKDNMIAELGALKKYHNMLIKRTTAYTGFDFSPIPGERFDQREQPREGTPVIKDEDFWTQHRTDTLTRSEANMSTMVRDMTCLLYTSPSPRDRSVS
;
A
#
# COMPACT_ATOMS: atom_id res chain seq x y z
N VAL A 1 -16.04 4.91 -15.86
CA VAL A 1 -16.22 5.42 -14.48
C VAL A 1 -15.77 4.37 -13.46
N TYR A 2 -16.22 3.12 -13.54
CA TYR A 2 -15.94 2.07 -12.55
C TYR A 2 -14.44 1.73 -12.37
N LYS A 3 -13.67 1.65 -13.47
CA LYS A 3 -12.22 1.34 -13.42
C LYS A 3 -11.41 2.41 -12.68
N ARG A 4 -11.79 3.68 -12.81
CA ARG A 4 -11.07 4.80 -12.18
C ARG A 4 -11.28 4.81 -10.65
N GLN A 5 -12.49 4.50 -10.20
CA GLN A 5 -12.81 4.42 -8.76
C GLN A 5 -12.09 3.26 -8.07
N VAL A 6 -11.99 2.10 -8.72
CA VAL A 6 -11.26 0.94 -8.17
C VAL A 6 -9.77 1.28 -7.98
N LEU A 7 -9.14 1.90 -8.98
CA LEU A 7 -7.73 2.29 -8.88
C LEU A 7 -7.49 3.33 -7.77
N GLN A 8 -8.38 4.33 -7.62
CA GLN A 8 -8.23 5.35 -6.56
C GLN A 8 -8.21 4.75 -5.17
N ARG A 9 -8.89 3.62 -4.93
CA ARG A 9 -8.93 2.94 -3.63
C ARG A 9 -7.64 2.24 -3.26
N PHE A 10 -6.80 1.88 -4.24
CA PHE A 10 -5.45 1.37 -3.97
C PHE A 10 -4.48 2.47 -3.54
N PHE A 11 -4.88 3.74 -3.66
CA PHE A 11 -4.10 4.87 -3.20
C PHE A 11 -4.53 5.40 -1.82
N ALA A 12 -5.50 4.73 -1.16
CA ALA A 12 -5.84 5.04 0.22
C ALA A 12 -4.69 4.66 1.14
N ASP A 13 -4.41 5.51 2.12
CA ASP A 13 -3.42 5.24 3.14
C ASP A 13 -3.94 4.15 4.09
N VAL A 14 -3.05 3.25 4.48
CA VAL A 14 -3.34 2.19 5.44
C VAL A 14 -2.57 2.49 6.72
N ASN A 15 -3.30 2.68 7.81
CA ASN A 15 -2.72 2.88 9.12
C ASN A 15 -2.96 1.62 9.97
N ILE A 16 -1.89 0.88 10.28
CA ILE A 16 -1.99 -0.35 11.09
C ILE A 16 -2.27 -0.07 12.56
N TYR A 17 -2.09 1.16 13.04
CA TYR A 17 -2.39 1.56 14.41
C TYR A 17 -3.85 1.94 14.64
N ASP A 18 -4.64 2.07 13.57
CA ASP A 18 -6.08 2.26 13.70
C ASP A 18 -6.74 0.99 14.24
N ASN A 19 -7.83 1.14 14.97
CA ASN A 19 -8.58 -0.02 15.46
C ASN A 19 -9.18 -0.84 14.32
N SER A 20 -9.51 -0.17 13.21
CA SER A 20 -10.12 -0.79 12.03
C SER A 20 -9.54 -0.18 10.77
N ILE A 21 -9.04 -1.01 9.90
CA ILE A 21 -8.46 -0.62 8.61
C ILE A 21 -9.56 -0.71 7.55
N ASN A 22 -9.86 0.42 6.91
CA ASN A 22 -10.75 0.44 5.76
C ASN A 22 -9.97 0.13 4.49
N LEU A 23 -10.23 -1.04 3.92
CA LEU A 23 -9.58 -1.48 2.70
C LEU A 23 -10.61 -2.00 1.71
N LEU A 24 -10.66 -1.38 0.52
CA LEU A 24 -11.55 -1.80 -0.57
C LEU A 24 -13.04 -1.86 -0.18
N GLU A 25 -13.50 -0.85 0.56
CA GLU A 25 -14.88 -0.71 1.08
C GLU A 25 -15.26 -1.74 2.17
N ARG A 26 -14.27 -2.40 2.76
CA ARG A 26 -14.48 -3.27 3.91
C ARG A 26 -13.62 -2.85 5.07
N TYR A 27 -14.13 -3.06 6.26
CA TYR A 27 -13.41 -2.81 7.51
C TYR A 27 -12.83 -4.12 8.02
N PHE A 28 -11.56 -4.08 8.34
CA PHE A 28 -10.82 -5.19 8.91
C PHE A 28 -10.27 -4.76 10.27
N THR A 29 -10.37 -5.63 11.26
CA THR A 29 -9.73 -5.40 12.55
C THR A 29 -8.21 -5.33 12.36
N SER A 30 -7.58 -4.28 12.86
CA SER A 30 -6.12 -4.17 12.80
C SER A 30 -5.46 -5.17 13.75
N PRO A 31 -4.30 -5.76 13.38
CA PRO A 31 -3.52 -6.56 14.29
C PRO A 31 -2.91 -5.75 15.45
N LEU A 32 -2.95 -4.43 15.39
CA LEU A 32 -2.52 -3.53 16.46
C LEU A 32 -3.68 -2.78 17.12
N SER A 33 -4.93 -3.21 16.87
CA SER A 33 -6.10 -2.62 17.51
C SER A 33 -5.99 -2.68 19.03
N SER A 34 -6.08 -1.52 19.68
CA SER A 34 -6.04 -1.42 21.14
C SER A 34 -7.22 -2.09 21.84
N THR A 35 -8.33 -2.27 21.15
CA THR A 35 -9.57 -2.78 21.71
C THR A 35 -9.82 -4.25 21.39
N ASN A 36 -9.56 -4.69 20.18
CA ASN A 36 -10.03 -5.97 19.66
C ASN A 36 -8.92 -6.92 19.20
N ALA A 37 -7.67 -6.47 19.11
CA ALA A 37 -6.61 -7.29 18.52
C ALA A 37 -6.43 -8.63 19.24
N ILE A 38 -6.34 -8.63 20.58
CA ILE A 38 -6.10 -9.86 21.39
C ILE A 38 -7.29 -10.84 21.31
N SER A 39 -8.53 -10.35 21.18
CA SER A 39 -9.70 -11.21 21.06
C SER A 39 -9.91 -11.72 19.65
N PHE A 40 -9.35 -11.07 18.65
CA PHE A 40 -9.54 -11.39 17.24
C PHE A 40 -8.38 -12.19 16.65
N TYR A 41 -7.13 -11.95 17.11
CA TYR A 41 -5.92 -12.59 16.60
C TYR A 41 -5.23 -13.47 17.63
N GLN A 42 -4.55 -14.51 17.16
CA GLN A 42 -3.56 -15.27 17.90
C GLN A 42 -2.17 -14.82 17.46
N TYR A 43 -1.27 -14.61 18.42
CA TYR A 43 0.11 -14.18 18.20
C TYR A 43 1.09 -15.27 18.62
N TYR A 44 2.10 -15.47 17.80
CA TYR A 44 3.16 -16.44 18.03
C TYR A 44 4.50 -15.75 17.94
N ILE A 45 5.31 -15.86 18.97
CA ILE A 45 6.72 -15.44 18.90
C ILE A 45 7.46 -16.46 18.06
N MET A 46 8.07 -16.00 16.97
CA MET A 46 8.76 -16.87 16.03
C MET A 46 10.25 -16.90 16.29
N ASP A 47 10.90 -15.73 16.34
CA ASP A 47 12.34 -15.59 16.48
C ASP A 47 12.71 -14.21 17.02
N THR A 48 13.99 -14.04 17.35
CA THR A 48 14.60 -12.74 17.63
C THR A 48 15.74 -12.54 16.63
N LEU A 49 15.66 -11.51 15.82
CA LEU A 49 16.59 -11.26 14.72
C LEU A 49 16.92 -9.78 14.60
N ASP A 50 18.00 -9.47 13.88
CA ASP A 50 18.38 -8.10 13.55
C ASP A 50 17.68 -7.66 12.27
N VAL A 51 17.03 -6.50 12.32
CA VAL A 51 16.39 -5.86 11.18
C VAL A 51 16.99 -4.47 10.99
N GLU A 52 17.87 -4.34 10.01
CA GLU A 52 18.54 -3.06 9.67
C GLU A 52 19.31 -2.45 10.87
N GLY A 53 19.95 -3.30 11.70
CA GLY A 53 20.73 -2.89 12.86
C GLY A 53 19.93 -2.75 14.16
N ASP A 54 18.62 -2.97 14.13
CA ASP A 54 17.76 -2.99 15.32
C ASP A 54 17.42 -4.44 15.69
N LYS A 55 17.64 -4.82 16.95
CA LYS A 55 17.23 -6.12 17.47
C LYS A 55 15.71 -6.17 17.60
N CYS A 56 15.07 -7.12 16.93
CA CYS A 56 13.62 -7.24 16.86
C CYS A 56 13.15 -8.64 17.24
N ILE A 57 11.97 -8.68 17.85
CA ILE A 57 11.20 -9.90 18.09
C ILE A 57 10.22 -10.04 16.91
N GLU A 58 10.28 -11.17 16.22
CA GLU A 58 9.34 -11.50 15.14
C GLU A 58 8.10 -12.17 15.74
N LEU A 59 6.94 -11.55 15.50
CA LEU A 59 5.63 -12.06 15.88
C LEU A 59 4.85 -12.44 14.62
N SER A 60 4.36 -13.67 14.54
CA SER A 60 3.37 -14.06 13.55
C SER A 60 1.97 -13.88 14.13
N PHE A 61 1.01 -13.44 13.34
CA PHE A 61 -0.37 -13.31 13.76
C PHE A 61 -1.34 -13.89 12.73
N ILE A 62 -2.40 -14.51 13.22
CA ILE A 62 -3.49 -15.09 12.42
C ILE A 62 -4.82 -14.85 13.13
N PRO A 63 -5.97 -14.76 12.42
CA PRO A 63 -7.28 -14.75 13.07
C PRO A 63 -7.49 -15.97 13.95
N GLN A 64 -8.10 -15.79 15.13
CA GLN A 64 -8.42 -16.90 16.04
C GLN A 64 -9.41 -17.89 15.39
N ASN A 65 -10.41 -17.35 14.70
CA ASN A 65 -11.33 -18.15 13.94
C ASN A 65 -10.95 -18.09 12.45
N PRO A 66 -10.61 -19.23 11.81
CA PRO A 66 -10.25 -19.27 10.38
C PRO A 66 -11.36 -18.83 9.42
N GLN A 67 -12.59 -18.71 9.90
CA GLN A 67 -13.73 -18.23 9.10
C GLN A 67 -13.86 -16.69 9.12
N ASP A 68 -13.21 -16.03 10.07
CA ASP A 68 -13.27 -14.58 10.19
C ASP A 68 -12.44 -13.90 9.08
N PHE A 69 -12.99 -12.80 8.59
CA PHE A 69 -12.31 -11.95 7.63
C PHE A 69 -11.29 -11.08 8.36
N GLY A 70 -10.08 -11.59 8.49
CA GLY A 70 -8.97 -10.91 9.14
C GLY A 70 -7.69 -11.01 8.34
N PHE A 71 -6.72 -10.23 8.76
CA PHE A 71 -5.38 -10.30 8.22
C PHE A 71 -4.61 -11.48 8.81
N SER A 72 -3.61 -11.95 8.09
CA SER A 72 -2.53 -12.76 8.65
C SER A 72 -1.21 -12.11 8.32
N GLY A 73 -0.15 -12.36 9.08
CA GLY A 73 1.12 -11.73 8.76
C GLY A 73 2.16 -11.82 9.86
N ARG A 74 3.08 -10.86 9.81
CA ARG A 74 4.19 -10.76 10.74
C ARG A 74 4.40 -9.33 11.19
N LEU A 75 4.84 -9.18 12.42
CA LEU A 75 5.26 -7.93 13.04
C LEU A 75 6.68 -8.11 13.56
N TRP A 76 7.54 -7.17 13.27
CA TRP A 76 8.86 -7.08 13.89
C TRP A 76 8.82 -5.91 14.87
N VAL A 77 8.90 -6.23 16.16
CA VAL A 77 8.85 -5.25 17.23
C VAL A 77 10.22 -5.12 17.87
N LEU A 78 10.61 -3.91 18.24
CA LEU A 78 11.91 -3.64 18.86
C LEU A 78 12.05 -4.36 20.21
N ASP A 79 13.20 -5.00 20.42
CA ASP A 79 13.59 -5.63 21.67
C ASP A 79 14.42 -4.65 22.54
N ASP A 80 13.91 -3.43 22.71
CA ASP A 80 14.53 -2.35 23.46
C ASP A 80 13.70 -1.88 24.67
N GLY A 81 12.62 -2.62 24.97
CA GLY A 81 11.67 -2.29 26.02
C GLY A 81 10.56 -1.33 25.58
N THR A 82 10.64 -0.71 24.41
CA THR A 82 9.56 0.12 23.84
C THR A 82 8.54 -0.72 23.11
N TYR A 83 8.94 -1.88 22.56
CA TYR A 83 8.11 -2.79 21.76
C TYR A 83 7.41 -2.11 20.58
N GLN A 84 8.01 -1.06 20.04
CA GLN A 84 7.48 -0.36 18.87
C GLN A 84 7.67 -1.19 17.61
N VAL A 85 6.74 -1.08 16.67
CA VAL A 85 6.84 -1.83 15.41
C VAL A 85 7.95 -1.25 14.54
N LYS A 86 8.90 -2.08 14.14
CA LYS A 86 9.94 -1.76 13.14
C LYS A 86 9.43 -2.01 11.73
N ARG A 87 8.79 -3.17 11.53
CA ARG A 87 8.23 -3.59 10.25
C ARG A 87 6.95 -4.36 10.46
N CYS A 88 6.02 -4.19 9.55
CA CYS A 88 4.76 -4.92 9.53
C CYS A 88 4.54 -5.51 8.14
N LEU A 89 4.24 -6.80 8.09
CA LEU A 89 3.81 -7.51 6.87
C LEU A 89 2.40 -8.04 7.09
N VAL A 90 1.45 -7.54 6.31
CA VAL A 90 0.04 -7.89 6.40
C VAL A 90 -0.41 -8.55 5.10
N ASN A 91 -1.00 -9.74 5.21
CA ASN A 91 -1.58 -10.46 4.10
C ASN A 91 -3.09 -10.56 4.28
N LEU A 92 -3.83 -10.32 3.21
CA LEU A 92 -5.25 -10.62 3.15
C LEU A 92 -5.42 -12.00 2.49
N PRO A 93 -5.92 -13.02 3.23
CA PRO A 93 -6.01 -14.37 2.69
C PRO A 93 -7.04 -14.48 1.56
N LEU A 94 -6.75 -15.33 0.59
CA LEU A 94 -7.54 -15.62 -0.62
C LEU A 94 -9.02 -15.95 -0.39
N ARG A 95 -9.39 -16.38 0.83
CA ARG A 95 -10.78 -16.74 1.19
C ARG A 95 -11.67 -15.52 1.42
N SER A 96 -11.07 -14.36 1.67
CA SER A 96 -11.80 -13.11 1.70
C SER A 96 -12.07 -12.67 0.27
N SER A 97 -13.20 -13.11 -0.32
CA SER A 97 -13.62 -12.69 -1.66
C SER A 97 -13.97 -11.19 -1.68
N VAL A 98 -12.94 -10.36 -1.57
CA VAL A 98 -13.07 -8.92 -1.67
C VAL A 98 -12.91 -8.55 -3.14
N ASN A 99 -14.03 -8.37 -3.82
CA ASN A 99 -14.12 -7.72 -5.11
C ASN A 99 -12.95 -7.97 -6.08
N PHE A 100 -12.81 -9.20 -6.59
CA PHE A 100 -11.81 -9.56 -7.62
C PHE A 100 -10.34 -9.57 -7.19
N ILE A 101 -10.04 -9.43 -5.89
CA ILE A 101 -8.69 -9.53 -5.38
C ILE A 101 -8.40 -10.98 -5.02
N SER A 102 -7.36 -11.52 -5.63
CA SER A 102 -6.84 -12.86 -5.34
C SER A 102 -5.83 -12.85 -4.21
N ASN A 103 -5.06 -11.77 -4.10
CA ASN A 103 -4.06 -11.61 -3.05
C ASN A 103 -3.80 -10.13 -2.78
N LEU A 104 -3.55 -9.79 -1.53
CA LEU A 104 -3.14 -8.45 -1.12
C LEU A 104 -2.08 -8.56 -0.03
N VAL A 105 -0.94 -7.94 -0.26
CA VAL A 105 0.17 -7.85 0.68
C VAL A 105 0.48 -6.39 0.92
N ILE A 106 0.60 -6.01 2.18
CA ILE A 106 1.03 -4.68 2.61
C ILE A 106 2.25 -4.86 3.51
N GLU A 107 3.32 -4.18 3.19
CA GLU A 107 4.54 -4.12 3.98
C GLU A 107 4.80 -2.66 4.36
N GLN A 108 4.96 -2.41 5.64
CA GLN A 108 5.23 -1.08 6.18
C GLN A 108 6.48 -1.09 7.03
N ASP A 109 7.40 -0.18 6.74
CA ASP A 109 8.64 0.04 7.49
C ASP A 109 8.54 1.34 8.29
N PHE A 110 8.94 1.26 9.55
CA PHE A 110 8.94 2.38 10.48
C PHE A 110 10.35 2.69 10.94
N SER A 111 10.67 3.97 11.10
CA SER A 111 11.95 4.45 11.61
C SER A 111 11.76 5.43 12.76
N THR A 112 12.72 5.45 13.66
CA THR A 112 12.77 6.44 14.74
C THR A 112 13.58 7.65 14.27
N LEU A 113 12.97 8.80 14.30
CA LEU A 113 13.63 10.07 13.98
C LEU A 113 14.53 10.54 15.13
N PRO A 114 15.47 11.48 14.87
CA PRO A 114 16.35 12.02 15.90
C PRO A 114 15.63 12.67 17.10
N ASN A 115 14.39 13.09 16.92
CA ASN A 115 13.53 13.62 17.97
C ASN A 115 12.84 12.53 18.82
N GLY A 116 13.13 11.25 18.57
CA GLY A 116 12.54 10.10 19.26
C GLY A 116 11.16 9.67 18.75
N GLN A 117 10.58 10.37 17.79
CA GLN A 117 9.28 10.00 17.22
C GLN A 117 9.45 8.89 16.20
N ARG A 118 8.52 7.95 16.23
CA ARG A 118 8.46 6.85 15.26
C ARG A 118 7.49 7.18 14.15
N VAL A 119 7.95 7.04 12.91
CA VAL A 119 7.20 7.40 11.71
C VAL A 119 7.24 6.28 10.68
N LEU A 120 6.19 6.20 9.87
CA LEU A 120 6.17 5.36 8.68
C LEU A 120 7.09 5.97 7.63
N VAL A 121 8.09 5.22 7.17
CA VAL A 121 9.05 5.69 6.15
C VAL A 121 8.82 5.04 4.79
N LYS A 122 8.24 3.84 4.76
CA LYS A 122 7.97 3.12 3.51
C LYS A 122 6.68 2.30 3.63
N ASP A 123 5.85 2.38 2.61
CA ASP A 123 4.62 1.59 2.46
C ASP A 123 4.61 0.94 1.08
N ASN A 124 4.68 -0.38 1.06
CA ASN A 124 4.60 -1.20 -0.14
C ASN A 124 3.28 -1.95 -0.14
N MET A 125 2.51 -1.82 -1.21
CA MET A 125 1.29 -2.57 -1.41
C MET A 125 1.38 -3.35 -2.72
N ILE A 126 1.11 -4.65 -2.65
CA ILE A 126 1.04 -5.52 -3.81
C ILE A 126 -0.36 -6.16 -3.82
N ALA A 127 -1.13 -5.89 -4.86
CA ALA A 127 -2.45 -6.46 -5.06
C ALA A 127 -2.49 -7.26 -6.35
N GLU A 128 -2.95 -8.50 -6.25
CA GLU A 128 -3.21 -9.36 -7.38
C GLU A 128 -4.71 -9.39 -7.65
N LEU A 129 -5.10 -8.90 -8.81
CA LEU A 129 -6.49 -8.90 -9.25
C LEU A 129 -6.74 -10.14 -10.09
N GLY A 130 -7.52 -11.08 -9.56
CA GLY A 130 -8.07 -12.20 -10.32
C GLY A 130 -9.16 -11.68 -11.24
N ALA A 131 -8.84 -11.36 -12.47
CA ALA A 131 -9.84 -10.99 -13.45
C ALA A 131 -10.60 -12.24 -13.92
N LEU A 132 -11.90 -12.04 -14.24
CA LEU A 132 -12.79 -12.99 -14.91
C LEU A 132 -12.03 -13.96 -15.81
N LYS A 133 -12.44 -15.22 -15.88
CA LYS A 133 -11.85 -16.40 -16.55
C LYS A 133 -11.17 -16.19 -17.93
N LYS A 134 -11.17 -14.99 -18.48
CA LYS A 134 -10.68 -14.64 -19.82
C LYS A 134 -9.47 -13.71 -19.86
N TYR A 135 -9.03 -13.14 -18.72
CA TYR A 135 -7.92 -12.20 -18.67
C TYR A 135 -6.88 -12.66 -17.64
N HIS A 136 -5.60 -12.50 -17.98
CA HIS A 136 -4.49 -12.79 -17.08
C HIS A 136 -4.59 -11.95 -15.80
N ASN A 137 -4.14 -12.50 -14.68
CA ASN A 137 -4.08 -11.78 -13.40
C ASN A 137 -3.33 -10.47 -13.58
N MET A 138 -3.91 -9.39 -13.09
CA MET A 138 -3.26 -8.08 -13.09
C MET A 138 -2.61 -7.86 -11.73
N LEU A 139 -1.32 -7.55 -11.74
CA LEU A 139 -0.56 -7.18 -10.56
C LEU A 139 -0.51 -5.66 -10.46
N ILE A 140 -0.91 -5.12 -9.31
CA ILE A 140 -0.74 -3.72 -8.96
C ILE A 140 0.30 -3.65 -7.86
N LYS A 141 1.36 -2.88 -8.07
CA LYS A 141 2.37 -2.56 -7.06
C LYS A 141 2.37 -1.06 -6.80
N ARG A 142 2.26 -0.67 -5.54
CA ARG A 142 2.43 0.70 -5.07
C ARG A 142 3.58 0.72 -4.07
N THR A 143 4.51 1.63 -4.24
CA THR A 143 5.55 1.95 -3.26
C THR A 143 5.44 3.42 -2.92
N THR A 144 5.29 3.73 -1.65
CA THR A 144 5.27 5.10 -1.13
C THR A 144 6.42 5.25 -0.14
N ALA A 145 7.29 6.23 -0.37
CA ALA A 145 8.33 6.61 0.55
C ALA A 145 8.00 7.97 1.16
N TYR A 146 8.12 8.08 2.47
CA TYR A 146 7.84 9.29 3.23
C TYR A 146 9.15 9.93 3.68
N THR A 147 9.32 11.21 3.36
CA THR A 147 10.52 12.00 3.68
C THR A 147 10.13 13.41 4.10
N GLY A 148 11.03 14.14 4.76
CA GLY A 148 10.80 15.53 5.09
C GLY A 148 9.72 15.73 6.15
N PHE A 149 9.77 14.96 7.23
CA PHE A 149 8.80 15.04 8.34
C PHE A 149 8.88 16.40 9.05
N ASP A 150 7.74 17.10 9.09
CA ASP A 150 7.57 18.36 9.81
C ASP A 150 6.51 18.17 10.91
N PHE A 151 6.90 18.43 12.16
CA PHE A 151 6.05 18.31 13.33
C PHE A 151 5.59 19.68 13.87
N SER A 152 5.75 20.72 13.07
CA SER A 152 5.24 22.05 13.42
C SER A 152 3.72 22.00 13.58
N PRO A 153 3.14 22.75 14.54
CA PRO A 153 1.70 22.84 14.69
C PRO A 153 1.05 23.30 13.38
N ILE A 154 0.06 22.53 12.91
CA ILE A 154 -0.70 22.89 11.72
C ILE A 154 -1.59 24.07 12.05
N PRO A 155 -1.52 25.22 11.31
CA PRO A 155 -2.43 26.33 11.52
C PRO A 155 -3.89 25.89 11.38
N GLY A 156 -4.77 26.34 12.31
CA GLY A 156 -6.17 25.93 12.39
C GLY A 156 -6.97 26.15 11.09
N GLU A 157 -6.59 27.17 10.31
CA GLU A 157 -7.20 27.49 9.02
C GLU A 157 -7.08 26.35 7.99
N ARG A 158 -6.11 25.45 8.13
CA ARG A 158 -5.97 24.29 7.24
C ARG A 158 -6.96 23.17 7.55
N PHE A 159 -7.49 23.09 8.75
CA PHE A 159 -8.50 22.08 9.14
C PHE A 159 -9.89 22.42 8.60
N ASP A 160 -10.17 23.69 8.30
CA ASP A 160 -11.45 24.14 7.75
C ASP A 160 -11.54 23.95 6.22
N GLN A 161 -10.43 23.70 5.58
CA GLN A 161 -10.43 23.38 4.15
C GLN A 161 -10.90 21.92 3.99
N ARG A 162 -12.21 21.76 3.67
CA ARG A 162 -12.71 20.47 3.18
C ARG A 162 -11.81 20.05 2.02
N GLU A 163 -11.27 18.83 2.08
CA GLU A 163 -10.55 18.25 0.96
C GLU A 163 -11.44 18.33 -0.28
N GLN A 164 -11.19 19.33 -1.09
CA GLN A 164 -11.76 19.35 -2.43
C GLN A 164 -11.05 18.22 -3.19
N PRO A 165 -11.80 17.29 -3.81
CA PRO A 165 -11.19 16.29 -4.67
C PRO A 165 -10.30 17.04 -5.64
N ARG A 166 -9.02 16.74 -5.65
CA ARG A 166 -8.10 17.31 -6.65
C ARG A 166 -8.55 16.80 -8.01
N GLU A 167 -9.47 17.50 -8.63
CA GLU A 167 -9.77 17.39 -10.06
C GLU A 167 -8.60 17.99 -10.85
N GLY A 168 -7.44 17.35 -10.73
CA GLY A 168 -6.31 17.64 -11.59
C GLY A 168 -6.28 16.65 -12.73
N THR A 169 -6.18 17.13 -13.94
CA THR A 169 -5.73 16.31 -15.07
C THR A 169 -4.43 15.63 -14.62
N PRO A 170 -4.28 14.30 -14.75
CA PRO A 170 -3.05 13.64 -14.37
C PRO A 170 -1.90 14.29 -15.15
N VAL A 171 -1.04 15.00 -14.44
CA VAL A 171 0.15 15.59 -15.05
C VAL A 171 1.12 14.44 -15.29
N ILE A 172 1.24 14.04 -16.54
CA ILE A 172 2.25 13.05 -16.94
C ILE A 172 3.60 13.74 -16.81
N LYS A 173 4.38 13.30 -15.83
CA LYS A 173 5.74 13.76 -15.61
C LYS A 173 6.69 13.03 -16.57
N ASP A 174 7.73 13.74 -17.01
CA ASP A 174 8.77 13.18 -17.87
C ASP A 174 9.72 12.24 -17.11
N GLU A 175 10.57 11.56 -17.83
CA GLU A 175 11.53 10.59 -17.27
C GLU A 175 12.58 11.30 -16.41
N ASP A 176 12.96 12.53 -16.76
CA ASP A 176 13.93 13.33 -16.01
C ASP A 176 13.39 13.68 -14.62
N PHE A 177 12.13 14.05 -14.53
CA PHE A 177 11.46 14.25 -13.26
C PHE A 177 11.52 12.99 -12.39
N TRP A 178 11.17 11.82 -12.96
CA TRP A 178 11.17 10.58 -12.22
C TRP A 178 12.57 10.13 -11.81
N THR A 179 13.57 10.36 -12.64
CA THR A 179 14.97 10.05 -12.31
C THR A 179 15.48 10.84 -11.11
N GLN A 180 15.03 12.09 -10.98
CA GLN A 180 15.43 12.96 -9.85
C GLN A 180 14.64 12.68 -8.56
N HIS A 181 13.38 12.21 -8.67
CA HIS A 181 12.46 12.10 -7.53
C HIS A 181 12.23 10.66 -7.07
N ARG A 182 12.76 9.67 -7.76
CA ARG A 182 12.70 8.27 -7.30
C ARG A 182 13.60 8.07 -6.10
N THR A 183 13.02 7.51 -5.05
CA THR A 183 13.75 7.12 -3.84
C THR A 183 14.38 5.73 -3.96
N ASP A 184 13.80 4.85 -4.78
CA ASP A 184 14.28 3.50 -5.04
C ASP A 184 14.65 3.32 -6.51
N THR A 185 15.71 2.53 -6.78
CA THR A 185 16.07 2.14 -8.13
C THR A 185 15.05 1.13 -8.68
N LEU A 186 14.61 1.33 -9.91
CA LEU A 186 13.74 0.36 -10.57
C LEU A 186 14.44 -0.97 -10.76
N THR A 187 13.76 -2.05 -10.46
CA THR A 187 14.19 -3.36 -10.91
C THR A 187 14.13 -3.44 -12.43
N ARG A 188 14.89 -4.36 -13.03
CA ARG A 188 14.88 -4.57 -14.49
C ARG A 188 13.47 -4.84 -15.03
N SER A 189 12.65 -5.56 -14.28
CA SER A 189 11.27 -5.85 -14.64
C SER A 189 10.40 -4.60 -14.65
N GLU A 190 10.54 -3.74 -13.64
CA GLU A 190 9.79 -2.47 -13.52
C GLU A 190 10.19 -1.48 -14.61
N ALA A 191 11.48 -1.40 -14.94
CA ALA A 191 11.96 -0.57 -16.04
C ALA A 191 11.40 -1.02 -17.39
N ASN A 192 11.37 -2.31 -17.64
CA ASN A 192 10.79 -2.87 -18.86
C ASN A 192 9.28 -2.61 -18.94
N MET A 193 8.55 -2.71 -17.83
CA MET A 193 7.12 -2.43 -17.78
C MET A 193 6.84 -0.94 -18.04
N SER A 194 7.63 -0.04 -17.46
CA SER A 194 7.53 1.41 -17.70
C SER A 194 7.67 1.74 -19.20
N THR A 195 8.65 1.14 -19.86
CA THR A 195 8.87 1.28 -21.30
C THR A 195 7.69 0.75 -22.09
N MET A 196 7.21 -0.44 -21.77
CA MET A 196 6.06 -1.07 -22.45
C MET A 196 4.77 -0.23 -22.31
N VAL A 197 4.49 0.32 -21.13
CA VAL A 197 3.31 1.18 -20.91
C VAL A 197 3.41 2.46 -21.73
N ARG A 198 4.60 3.08 -21.80
CA ARG A 198 4.85 4.26 -22.62
C ARG A 198 4.60 3.96 -24.11
N ASP A 199 5.14 2.87 -24.60
CA ASP A 199 5.00 2.48 -26.01
C ASP A 199 3.54 2.15 -26.36
N MET A 200 2.79 1.48 -25.47
CA MET A 200 1.36 1.27 -25.64
C MET A 200 0.57 2.58 -25.64
N THR A 201 0.93 3.52 -24.79
CA THR A 201 0.27 4.82 -24.74
C THR A 201 0.48 5.58 -26.04
N CYS A 202 1.69 5.60 -26.58
CA CYS A 202 1.97 6.17 -27.89
C CYS A 202 1.14 5.53 -29.00
N LEU A 203 1.04 4.20 -29.02
CA LEU A 203 0.24 3.48 -30.02
C LEU A 203 -1.26 3.80 -29.94
N LEU A 204 -1.79 3.97 -28.74
CA LEU A 204 -3.20 4.31 -28.54
C LEU A 204 -3.54 5.73 -28.99
N TYR A 205 -2.62 6.69 -28.81
CA TYR A 205 -2.81 8.08 -29.24
C TYR A 205 -2.51 8.30 -30.73
N THR A 206 -1.70 7.46 -31.36
CA THR A 206 -1.35 7.57 -32.79
C THR A 206 -2.23 6.73 -33.69
N SER A 207 -3.06 5.81 -33.16
CA SER A 207 -4.01 5.04 -33.95
C SER A 207 -5.17 5.95 -34.37
N PRO A 208 -5.44 6.10 -35.68
CA PRO A 208 -6.60 6.86 -36.16
C PRO A 208 -7.89 6.25 -35.63
N SER A 209 -8.79 7.10 -35.15
CA SER A 209 -10.10 6.69 -34.67
C SER A 209 -10.84 5.86 -35.74
N PRO A 210 -11.61 4.83 -35.35
CA PRO A 210 -12.45 4.09 -36.31
C PRO A 210 -13.39 4.99 -37.11
N ARG A 211 -13.68 6.20 -36.64
CA ARG A 211 -14.50 7.20 -37.34
C ARG A 211 -13.78 7.89 -38.51
N ASP A 212 -12.45 7.90 -38.50
CA ASP A 212 -11.67 8.56 -39.54
C ASP A 212 -11.47 7.66 -40.78
N ARG A 213 -11.90 6.39 -40.74
CA ARG A 213 -11.82 5.43 -41.84
C ARG A 213 -13.04 5.41 -42.77
N SER A 214 -14.04 6.22 -42.50
CA SER A 214 -15.30 6.20 -43.26
C SER A 214 -15.44 7.34 -44.29
N VAL A 215 -14.37 8.04 -44.66
CA VAL A 215 -14.39 9.08 -45.69
C VAL A 215 -13.24 8.81 -46.66
N SER A 216 -13.47 7.83 -47.54
CA SER A 216 -12.82 7.71 -48.87
C SER A 216 -13.62 6.76 -49.73
#